data_2d8aa90dbc41fd27fbfca619a7bedd14
#
_entry.id   2d8aa90dbc41fd27fbfca619a7bedd14
#
_cell.length_a   1.000
_cell.length_b   1.000
_cell.length_c   1.000
_cell.angle_alpha   90.00
_cell.angle_beta   90.00
_cell.angle_gamma   90.00
#
_symmetry.space_group_name_H-M   'P 1'
#
loop_
_entity.id
_entity.type
_entity.pdbx_description
1 polymer ?
#
loop_
_entity_poly.entity_id
_entity_poly.type
_entity_poly.pdbx_seq_one_letter_code
_entity_poly.pdbx_strand_id
1 'polypeptide(L)'
;YMLGASSRMLRFATKLKRKVRMPLVFCPFPVGKPPISRWYPFISPARWLWLMRNASYVVTNSFHGTAFALNYEKEFFIDISNNLSTLSSRIMRLLSLTGQEKRVIGQGAEENVNVSIYYPPIREALAQERKQSRIYLMNMLTQSDRKGCEEQ
;
A
#
# COMPACT_ATOMS: atom_id res chain seq x y z
N TYR A 1 5.19 4.04 4.96
CA TYR A 1 5.36 2.81 5.76
C TYR A 1 6.24 1.83 5.01
N MET A 2 7.30 1.41 5.64
CA MET A 2 8.34 0.61 5.02
C MET A 2 8.68 -0.57 5.91
N LEU A 3 8.73 -1.76 5.32
CA LEU A 3 9.36 -2.95 5.90
C LEU A 3 10.81 -2.99 5.38
N GLY A 4 11.74 -2.28 6.05
CA GLY A 4 13.12 -2.16 5.57
C GLY A 4 13.23 -1.30 4.28
N ALA A 5 13.67 -0.07 4.39
CA ALA A 5 13.78 0.82 3.25
C ALA A 5 14.92 0.41 2.32
N SER A 6 14.65 0.15 1.06
CA SER A 6 15.70 -0.02 0.06
C SER A 6 16.36 1.33 -0.28
N SER A 7 17.61 1.29 -0.70
CA SER A 7 18.31 2.50 -1.18
C SER A 7 17.60 3.14 -2.39
N ARG A 8 16.96 2.32 -3.23
CA ARG A 8 16.17 2.78 -4.37
C ARG A 8 14.94 3.57 -3.93
N MET A 9 14.19 3.04 -2.98
CA MET A 9 13.01 3.68 -2.40
C MET A 9 13.35 5.00 -1.71
N LEU A 10 14.44 5.05 -0.94
CA LEU A 10 14.91 6.28 -0.29
C LEU A 10 15.32 7.35 -1.31
N ARG A 11 16.04 6.97 -2.35
CA ARG A 11 16.39 7.89 -3.45
C ARG A 11 15.16 8.44 -4.14
N PHE A 12 14.18 7.58 -4.45
CA PHE A 12 12.93 8.00 -5.08
C PHE A 12 12.15 8.96 -4.17
N ALA A 13 11.93 8.61 -2.90
CA ALA A 13 11.22 9.46 -1.94
C ALA A 13 11.90 10.83 -1.73
N THR A 14 13.23 10.86 -1.74
CA THR A 14 13.99 12.12 -1.65
C THR A 14 13.83 12.99 -2.89
N LYS A 15 13.84 12.40 -4.09
CA LYS A 15 13.57 13.10 -5.35
C LYS A 15 12.14 13.64 -5.38
N LEU A 16 11.18 12.80 -5.01
CA LEU A 16 9.77 13.18 -4.90
C LEU A 16 9.58 14.36 -3.95
N LYS A 17 10.11 14.29 -2.71
CA LYS A 17 10.09 15.39 -1.74
C LYS A 17 10.54 16.72 -2.33
N ARG A 18 11.67 16.71 -3.05
CA ARG A 18 12.21 17.94 -3.69
C ARG A 18 11.28 18.48 -4.77
N LYS A 19 10.71 17.57 -5.56
CA LYS A 19 9.82 17.93 -6.68
C LYS A 19 8.50 18.51 -6.19
N VAL A 20 7.86 17.89 -5.19
CA VAL A 20 6.55 18.32 -4.66
C VAL A 20 6.67 19.35 -3.54
N ARG A 21 7.88 19.67 -3.08
CA ARG A 21 8.18 20.64 -1.98
C ARG A 21 7.42 20.35 -0.69
N MET A 22 7.19 19.08 -0.37
CA MET A 22 6.48 18.64 0.83
C MET A 22 7.43 18.00 1.84
N PRO A 23 7.13 18.07 3.15
CA PRO A 23 7.92 17.37 4.15
C PRO A 23 7.79 15.86 3.98
N LEU A 24 8.89 15.13 4.12
CA LEU A 24 8.90 13.68 4.12
C LEU A 24 8.76 13.19 5.57
N VAL A 25 7.71 12.41 5.81
CA VAL A 25 7.50 11.71 7.09
C VAL A 25 7.93 10.27 6.91
N PHE A 26 8.81 9.81 7.78
CA PHE A 26 9.35 8.47 7.75
C PHE A 26 8.84 7.68 8.96
N CYS A 27 8.18 6.54 8.69
CA CYS A 27 7.73 5.62 9.73
C CYS A 27 8.49 4.29 9.55
N PRO A 28 9.72 4.17 10.09
CA PRO A 28 10.53 2.98 9.93
C PRO A 28 10.25 1.96 11.01
N PHE A 29 10.42 0.72 10.69
CA PHE A 29 10.98 -0.26 11.61
C PHE A 29 12.47 0.12 11.87
N PRO A 30 13.04 -0.19 13.04
CA PRO A 30 14.21 0.52 13.59
C PRO A 30 15.54 0.19 12.92
N VAL A 31 15.77 0.62 11.69
CA VAL A 31 17.09 0.51 11.06
C VAL A 31 17.45 1.84 10.38
N GLY A 32 18.19 2.67 11.11
CA GLY A 32 18.87 3.86 10.60
C GLY A 32 18.01 5.14 10.52
N LYS A 33 18.59 6.28 10.92
CA LYS A 33 17.98 7.61 10.73
C LYS A 33 18.17 8.09 9.29
N PRO A 34 17.11 8.32 8.51
CA PRO A 34 17.27 9.08 7.28
C PRO A 34 17.54 10.57 7.63
N PRO A 35 18.55 11.20 7.02
CA PRO A 35 19.07 12.52 7.45
C PRO A 35 18.15 13.71 7.19
N ILE A 36 16.95 13.55 6.65
CA ILE A 36 16.17 14.69 6.11
C ILE A 36 14.66 14.58 6.37
N SER A 37 14.22 13.86 7.41
CA SER A 37 12.77 13.61 7.59
C SER A 37 12.35 13.71 9.05
N ARG A 38 11.09 14.04 9.29
CA ARG A 38 10.49 13.82 10.60
C ARG A 38 10.39 12.31 10.83
N TRP A 39 11.06 11.83 11.86
CA TRP A 39 11.15 10.42 12.19
C TRP A 39 10.27 10.10 13.40
N TYR A 40 9.45 9.06 13.24
CA TYR A 40 8.64 8.52 14.33
C TYR A 40 9.07 7.07 14.58
N PRO A 41 9.99 6.80 15.53
CA PRO A 41 10.51 5.44 15.79
C PRO A 41 9.44 4.51 16.34
N PHE A 42 8.54 5.06 17.14
CA PHE A 42 7.41 4.33 17.72
C PHE A 42 6.12 5.02 17.32
N ILE A 43 5.31 4.33 16.53
CA ILE A 43 4.05 4.86 16.07
C ILE A 43 2.93 3.89 16.43
N SER A 44 1.90 4.37 17.11
CA SER A 44 0.69 3.60 17.36
C SER A 44 -0.07 3.34 16.06
N PRO A 45 -0.86 2.25 15.96
CA PRO A 45 -1.70 1.98 14.80
C PRO A 45 -2.62 3.15 14.44
N ALA A 46 -3.22 3.81 15.42
CA ALA A 46 -4.08 4.96 15.22
C ALA A 46 -3.32 6.15 14.60
N ARG A 47 -2.10 6.43 15.08
CA ARG A 47 -1.25 7.49 14.52
C ARG A 47 -0.78 7.16 13.12
N TRP A 48 -0.47 5.90 12.85
CA TRP A 48 -0.11 5.44 11.51
C TRP A 48 -1.27 5.63 10.52
N LEU A 49 -2.49 5.22 10.88
CA LEU A 49 -3.69 5.41 10.08
C LEU A 49 -3.96 6.89 9.81
N TRP A 50 -3.78 7.74 10.83
CA TRP A 50 -3.91 9.19 10.68
C TRP A 50 -2.91 9.75 9.67
N LEU A 51 -1.64 9.31 9.72
CA LEU A 51 -0.62 9.72 8.75
C LEU A 51 -0.97 9.25 7.34
N MET A 52 -1.41 8.01 7.17
CA MET A 52 -1.84 7.48 5.87
C MET A 52 -3.02 8.28 5.29
N ARG A 53 -4.01 8.58 6.12
CA ARG A 53 -5.19 9.36 5.71
C ARG A 53 -4.84 10.79 5.31
N ASN A 54 -3.86 11.42 5.95
CA ASN A 54 -3.48 12.82 5.72
C ASN A 54 -2.25 12.97 4.80
N ALA A 55 -1.68 11.90 4.31
CA ALA A 55 -0.60 11.96 3.33
C ALA A 55 -1.13 12.41 1.96
N SER A 56 -0.37 13.25 1.26
CA SER A 56 -0.59 13.55 -0.16
C SER A 56 0.01 12.45 -1.03
N TYR A 57 1.17 11.93 -0.64
CA TYR A 57 1.89 10.87 -1.33
C TYR A 57 2.28 9.78 -0.34
N VAL A 58 2.19 8.53 -0.78
CA VAL A 58 2.64 7.34 -0.03
C VAL A 58 3.73 6.64 -0.83
N VAL A 59 4.89 6.43 -0.23
CA VAL A 59 5.94 5.58 -0.80
C VAL A 59 6.11 4.38 0.12
N THR A 60 5.92 3.17 -0.40
CA THR A 60 5.88 1.95 0.41
C THR A 60 6.45 0.74 -0.34
N ASN A 61 6.86 -0.29 0.40
CA ASN A 61 7.17 -1.62 -0.10
C ASN A 61 6.27 -2.69 0.56
N SER A 62 5.23 -2.25 1.24
CA SER A 62 4.32 -3.12 2.00
C SER A 62 3.00 -3.31 1.28
N PHE A 63 2.49 -4.54 1.24
CA PHE A 63 1.13 -4.82 0.77
C PHE A 63 0.07 -4.00 1.53
N HIS A 64 0.16 -3.95 2.87
CA HIS A 64 -0.77 -3.15 3.66
C HIS A 64 -0.67 -1.66 3.36
N GLY A 65 0.56 -1.14 3.21
CA GLY A 65 0.77 0.25 2.80
C GLY A 65 0.10 0.57 1.47
N THR A 66 0.20 -0.32 0.49
CA THR A 66 -0.47 -0.20 -0.82
C THR A 66 -1.99 -0.24 -0.69
N ALA A 67 -2.52 -1.22 0.06
CA ALA A 67 -3.96 -1.38 0.25
C ALA A 67 -4.58 -0.16 0.95
N PHE A 68 -3.92 0.39 1.98
CA PHE A 68 -4.38 1.61 2.64
C PHE A 68 -4.24 2.85 1.76
N ALA A 69 -3.19 2.96 0.95
CA ALA A 69 -3.06 4.06 0.00
C ALA A 69 -4.21 4.07 -1.01
N LEU A 70 -4.58 2.92 -1.57
CA LEU A 70 -5.74 2.76 -2.45
C LEU A 70 -7.06 3.08 -1.73
N ASN A 71 -7.27 2.57 -0.51
CA ASN A 71 -8.48 2.81 0.26
C ASN A 71 -8.67 4.28 0.68
N TYR A 72 -7.59 5.01 0.92
CA TYR A 72 -7.61 6.44 1.25
C TYR A 72 -7.43 7.34 0.02
N GLU A 73 -7.39 6.76 -1.18
CA GLU A 73 -7.28 7.48 -2.45
C GLU A 73 -6.05 8.40 -2.49
N LYS A 74 -4.88 7.83 -2.20
CA LYS A 74 -3.62 8.58 -2.16
C LYS A 74 -2.82 8.39 -3.43
N GLU A 75 -2.09 9.42 -3.83
CA GLU A 75 -0.99 9.23 -4.77
C GLU A 75 0.05 8.31 -4.12
N PHE A 76 0.45 7.24 -4.80
CA PHE A 76 1.37 6.29 -4.20
C PHE A 76 2.39 5.74 -5.19
N PHE A 77 3.51 5.27 -4.64
CA PHE A 77 4.57 4.59 -5.38
C PHE A 77 5.09 3.41 -4.55
N ILE A 78 5.47 2.34 -5.23
CA ILE A 78 5.79 1.07 -4.59
C ILE A 78 7.16 0.58 -5.02
N ASP A 79 7.97 0.15 -4.06
CA ASP A 79 9.22 -0.57 -4.30
C ASP A 79 9.03 -2.06 -3.99
N ILE A 80 9.17 -2.90 -5.01
CA ILE A 80 9.07 -4.36 -4.89
C ILE A 80 10.45 -5.05 -4.91
N SER A 81 11.56 -4.30 -4.95
CA SER A 81 12.90 -4.85 -5.17
C SER A 81 13.41 -5.79 -4.10
N ASN A 82 12.97 -5.60 -2.86
CA ASN A 82 13.43 -6.36 -1.70
C ASN A 82 12.38 -7.37 -1.18
N ASN A 83 11.28 -7.55 -1.91
CA ASN A 83 10.22 -8.43 -1.46
C ASN A 83 10.48 -9.87 -1.89
N LEU A 84 10.25 -10.81 -0.97
CA LEU A 84 10.15 -12.23 -1.29
C LEU A 84 9.09 -12.43 -2.38
N SER A 85 9.28 -13.38 -3.27
CA SER A 85 8.42 -13.61 -4.45
C SER A 85 6.91 -13.62 -4.16
N THR A 86 6.50 -14.19 -3.02
CA THR A 86 5.10 -14.24 -2.58
C THR A 86 4.49 -12.88 -2.19
N LEU A 87 5.27 -11.99 -1.59
CA LEU A 87 4.80 -10.64 -1.24
C LEU A 87 4.71 -9.75 -2.48
N SER A 88 5.68 -9.87 -3.39
CA SER A 88 5.66 -9.17 -4.68
C SER A 88 4.45 -9.56 -5.52
N SER A 89 4.10 -10.85 -5.59
CA SER A 89 2.95 -11.34 -6.36
C SER A 89 1.62 -10.78 -5.84
N ARG A 90 1.43 -10.67 -4.52
CA ARG A 90 0.23 -10.08 -3.92
C ARG A 90 0.10 -8.59 -4.24
N ILE A 91 1.20 -7.85 -4.16
CA ILE A 91 1.24 -6.43 -4.53
C ILE A 91 0.93 -6.28 -6.01
N MET A 92 1.60 -7.04 -6.88
CA MET A 92 1.39 -6.96 -8.33
C MET A 92 -0.04 -7.32 -8.72
N ARG A 93 -0.64 -8.34 -8.09
CA ARG A 93 -2.06 -8.66 -8.31
C ARG A 93 -2.98 -7.49 -7.95
N LEU A 94 -2.74 -6.82 -6.83
CA LEU A 94 -3.52 -5.65 -6.42
C LEU A 94 -3.35 -4.48 -7.39
N LEU A 95 -2.13 -4.25 -7.89
CA LEU A 95 -1.84 -3.21 -8.87
C LEU A 95 -2.50 -3.52 -10.21
N SER A 96 -2.44 -4.76 -10.67
CA SER A 96 -3.08 -5.19 -11.93
C SER A 96 -4.60 -5.07 -11.85
N LEU A 97 -5.20 -5.47 -10.73
CA LEU A 97 -6.64 -5.30 -10.48
C LEU A 97 -7.07 -3.82 -10.59
N THR A 98 -6.20 -2.90 -10.19
CA THR A 98 -6.48 -1.46 -10.12
C THR A 98 -5.89 -0.66 -11.28
N GLY A 99 -5.17 -1.31 -12.22
CA GLY A 99 -4.50 -0.66 -13.35
C GLY A 99 -3.36 0.27 -12.93
N GLN A 100 -2.68 -0.04 -11.81
CA GLN A 100 -1.67 0.84 -11.21
C GLN A 100 -0.24 0.27 -11.28
N GLU A 101 0.07 -0.60 -12.23
CA GLU A 101 1.39 -1.21 -12.41
C GLU A 101 2.50 -0.16 -12.65
N LYS A 102 2.15 0.95 -13.31
CA LYS A 102 3.07 2.06 -13.57
C LYS A 102 3.50 2.84 -12.31
N ARG A 103 2.99 2.48 -11.14
CA ARG A 103 3.39 3.06 -9.86
C ARG A 103 4.56 2.33 -9.20
N VAL A 104 5.09 1.30 -9.85
CA VAL A 104 6.27 0.56 -9.37
C VAL A 104 7.55 1.32 -9.68
N ILE A 105 8.36 1.57 -8.66
CA ILE A 105 9.64 2.29 -8.76
C ILE A 105 10.62 1.46 -9.60
N GLY A 106 11.16 2.07 -10.64
CA GLY A 106 11.99 1.42 -11.65
C GLY A 106 11.21 0.70 -12.76
N GLN A 107 9.87 0.82 -12.78
CA GLN A 107 8.99 0.26 -13.82
C GLN A 107 7.94 1.29 -14.30
N GLY A 108 8.27 2.59 -14.25
CA GLY A 108 7.41 3.67 -14.73
C GLY A 108 7.00 4.71 -13.68
N ALA A 109 7.28 4.49 -12.39
CA ALA A 109 6.92 5.43 -11.32
C ALA A 109 7.55 6.82 -11.53
N GLU A 110 8.77 6.85 -12.03
CA GLU A 110 9.54 8.07 -12.28
C GLU A 110 8.87 9.00 -13.28
N GLU A 111 8.25 8.43 -14.30
CA GLU A 111 7.54 9.13 -15.37
C GLU A 111 6.15 9.58 -14.91
N ASN A 112 5.54 8.81 -14.00
CA ASN A 112 4.17 9.01 -13.54
C ASN A 112 4.05 9.87 -12.26
N VAL A 113 5.12 10.51 -11.82
CA VAL A 113 5.09 11.40 -10.62
C VAL A 113 4.11 12.57 -10.78
N ASN A 114 3.90 13.06 -12.00
CA ASN A 114 3.00 14.19 -12.29
C ASN A 114 1.61 13.73 -12.77
N VAL A 115 1.38 12.44 -12.89
CA VAL A 115 0.11 11.89 -13.36
C VAL A 115 -0.72 11.52 -12.14
N SER A 116 -1.83 12.19 -11.93
CA SER A 116 -2.75 11.87 -10.84
C SER A 116 -3.51 10.58 -11.10
N ILE A 117 -3.74 9.83 -10.03
CA ILE A 117 -4.54 8.60 -10.08
C ILE A 117 -6.01 8.96 -10.27
N TYR A 118 -6.64 8.41 -11.30
CA TYR A 118 -8.08 8.52 -11.49
C TYR A 118 -8.79 7.39 -10.75
N TYR A 119 -9.40 7.71 -9.61
CA TYR A 119 -9.92 6.74 -8.65
C TYR A 119 -11.29 6.11 -8.95
N PRO A 120 -12.21 6.72 -9.74
CA PRO A 120 -13.54 6.11 -9.96
C PRO A 120 -13.51 4.64 -10.39
N PRO A 121 -12.78 4.21 -11.43
CA PRO A 121 -12.73 2.79 -11.82
C PRO A 121 -12.07 1.90 -10.76
N ILE A 122 -11.11 2.45 -9.99
CA ILE A 122 -10.47 1.72 -8.89
C ILE A 122 -11.46 1.42 -7.76
N ARG A 123 -12.33 2.39 -7.43
CA ARG A 123 -13.40 2.18 -6.45
C ARG A 123 -14.33 1.06 -6.84
N GLU A 124 -14.73 1.01 -8.12
CA GLU A 124 -15.60 -0.04 -8.65
C GLU A 124 -14.94 -1.41 -8.57
N ALA A 125 -13.70 -1.54 -9.02
CA ALA A 125 -12.92 -2.78 -8.95
C ALA A 125 -12.78 -3.27 -7.50
N LEU A 126 -12.42 -2.40 -6.57
CA LEU A 126 -12.29 -2.73 -5.15
C LEU A 126 -13.64 -3.06 -4.51
N ALA A 127 -14.73 -2.41 -4.90
CA ALA A 127 -16.07 -2.72 -4.40
C ALA A 127 -16.53 -4.11 -4.85
N GLN A 128 -16.24 -4.47 -6.10
CA GLN A 128 -16.55 -5.79 -6.64
C GLN A 128 -15.78 -6.90 -5.91
N GLU A 129 -14.48 -6.73 -5.68
CA GLU A 129 -13.66 -7.68 -4.91
C GLU A 129 -14.14 -7.85 -3.47
N ARG A 130 -14.52 -6.74 -2.81
CA ARG A 130 -15.11 -6.81 -1.46
C ARG A 130 -16.42 -7.58 -1.45
N LYS A 131 -17.28 -7.39 -2.46
CA LYS A 131 -18.54 -8.13 -2.58
C LYS A 131 -18.29 -9.63 -2.75
N GLN A 132 -17.36 -10.01 -3.63
CA GLN A 132 -17.00 -11.42 -3.82
C GLN A 132 -16.41 -12.04 -2.57
N SER A 133 -15.47 -11.36 -1.90
CA SER A 133 -14.87 -11.82 -0.65
C SER A 133 -15.92 -11.99 0.45
N ARG A 134 -16.90 -11.08 0.54
CA ARG A 134 -18.00 -11.18 1.51
C ARG A 134 -18.89 -12.39 1.23
N ILE A 135 -19.26 -12.62 -0.02
CA ILE A 135 -20.06 -13.80 -0.43
C ILE A 135 -19.32 -15.08 -0.08
N TYR A 136 -18.02 -15.14 -0.39
CA TYR A 136 -17.18 -16.31 -0.06
C TYR A 136 -17.17 -16.59 1.45
N LEU A 137 -16.94 -15.59 2.28
CA LEU A 137 -16.93 -15.72 3.74
C LEU A 137 -18.29 -16.17 4.29
N MET A 138 -19.39 -15.61 3.79
CA MET A 138 -20.74 -16.01 4.20
C MET A 138 -21.03 -17.47 3.84
N ASN A 139 -20.63 -17.91 2.64
CA ASN A 139 -20.80 -19.30 2.23
C ASN A 139 -19.98 -20.27 3.12
N MET A 140 -18.77 -19.89 3.47
CA MET A 140 -17.93 -20.69 4.38
C MET A 140 -18.55 -20.84 5.77
N LEU A 141 -19.09 -19.77 6.32
CA LEU A 141 -19.76 -19.79 7.63
C LEU A 141 -21.00 -20.69 7.60
N THR A 142 -21.86 -20.57 6.58
CA THR A 142 -23.06 -21.41 6.46
C THR A 142 -22.75 -22.90 6.24
N GLN A 143 -21.63 -23.24 5.61
CA GLN A 143 -21.19 -24.63 5.47
C GLN A 143 -20.64 -25.20 6.79
N SER A 144 -19.97 -24.36 7.59
CA SER A 144 -19.47 -24.79 8.90
C SER A 144 -20.61 -25.10 9.87
N ASP A 145 -21.68 -24.27 9.87
CA ASP A 145 -22.85 -24.50 10.74
C ASP A 145 -23.58 -25.80 10.40
N ARG A 146 -23.65 -26.18 9.11
CA ARG A 146 -24.27 -27.44 8.69
C ARG A 146 -23.50 -28.67 9.15
N LYS A 147 -22.17 -28.65 9.12
CA LYS A 147 -21.34 -29.78 9.58
C LYS A 147 -21.39 -29.97 11.10
N GLY A 148 -21.53 -28.88 11.87
CA GLY A 148 -21.67 -28.99 13.33
C GLY A 148 -23.02 -29.52 13.79
N CYS A 149 -24.08 -29.56 12.96
CA CYS A 149 -25.37 -30.15 13.25
C CYS A 149 -25.48 -31.66 12.90
N GLU A 150 -24.57 -32.17 12.06
CA GLU A 150 -24.58 -33.59 11.62
C GLU A 150 -23.74 -34.49 12.58
N GLU A 151 -22.95 -33.89 13.48
CA GLU A 151 -22.12 -34.62 14.45
C GLU A 151 -22.73 -34.68 15.88
N GLN A 152 -23.99 -34.32 16.10
CA GLN A 152 -24.76 -34.49 17.33
C GLN A 152 -25.87 -35.51 17.14
#